data_5f29ba406a54d32977b0fe41a1acc909
#
_entry.id   5f29ba406a54d32977b0fe41a1acc909
#
_cell.length_a   1.000
_cell.length_b   1.000
_cell.length_c   1.000
_cell.angle_alpha   90.00
_cell.angle_beta   90.00
_cell.angle_gamma   90.00
#
_symmetry.space_group_name_H-M   'P 1'
#
loop_
_entity.id
_entity.type
_entity.pdbx_description
1 polymer ?
#
loop_
_entity_poly.entity_id
_entity_poly.type
_entity_poly.pdbx_seq_one_letter_code
_entity_poly.pdbx_strand_id
1 'polypeptide(L)'
;MKKLYVVGIGPGSIENMTLKAYNVIKECDVIVGYTKYLDMIKEIIEGKELYSTGMRSEEERCRLAIKLAKEKDVAIISTGDAGIYGMAGLILELCNEEEIKNVVIVPGITASSAAGSIVGAPLMHDNCNISLSDLMTPYDEIKERVDFAAKSDFIISLYNPKSKGRPHYLKECIDIIRQYRDSKKTESSGTARYGH
;
A
#
# COMPACT_ATOMS: atom_id res chain seq x y z
N MET A 1 -3.70 -26.79 -1.06
CA MET A 1 -4.19 -25.41 -1.02
C MET A 1 -4.22 -24.87 -2.44
N LYS A 2 -5.24 -24.16 -2.83
CA LYS A 2 -5.33 -23.36 -4.05
C LYS A 2 -4.39 -22.15 -3.94
N LYS A 3 -4.41 -21.23 -4.88
CA LYS A 3 -3.52 -20.05 -4.85
C LYS A 3 -4.10 -18.93 -3.98
N LEU A 4 -3.24 -18.30 -3.20
CA LEU A 4 -3.50 -17.05 -2.49
C LEU A 4 -2.71 -15.93 -3.16
N TYR A 5 -3.39 -15.08 -3.88
CA TYR A 5 -2.81 -13.92 -4.53
C TYR A 5 -2.90 -12.70 -3.61
N VAL A 6 -1.78 -12.05 -3.34
CA VAL A 6 -1.73 -10.79 -2.61
C VAL A 6 -1.51 -9.69 -3.64
N VAL A 7 -2.55 -8.93 -3.92
CA VAL A 7 -2.62 -8.08 -5.11
C VAL A 7 -2.61 -6.61 -4.78
N GLY A 8 -1.64 -5.88 -5.30
CA GLY A 8 -1.65 -4.41 -5.34
C GLY A 8 -2.50 -3.93 -6.51
N ILE A 9 -3.60 -3.21 -6.21
CA ILE A 9 -4.52 -2.71 -7.25
C ILE A 9 -4.12 -1.33 -7.82
N GLY A 10 -2.95 -0.84 -7.46
CA GLY A 10 -2.49 0.48 -7.91
C GLY A 10 -3.23 1.64 -7.22
N PRO A 11 -3.20 2.85 -7.83
CA PRO A 11 -3.72 4.07 -7.21
C PRO A 11 -5.25 4.21 -7.23
N GLY A 12 -5.98 3.20 -7.70
CA GLY A 12 -7.44 3.15 -7.58
C GLY A 12 -8.23 3.27 -8.88
N SER A 13 -7.58 3.33 -10.05
CA SER A 13 -8.25 3.21 -11.35
C SER A 13 -7.80 1.94 -12.08
N ILE A 14 -8.68 1.34 -12.87
CA ILE A 14 -8.36 0.14 -13.66
C ILE A 14 -7.24 0.44 -14.66
N GLU A 15 -7.20 1.62 -15.26
CA GLU A 15 -6.17 2.06 -16.20
C GLU A 15 -4.75 2.04 -15.59
N ASN A 16 -4.65 2.31 -14.29
CA ASN A 16 -3.38 2.31 -13.55
C ASN A 16 -3.11 0.99 -12.82
N MET A 17 -3.91 -0.03 -13.07
CA MET A 17 -3.68 -1.38 -12.58
C MET A 17 -2.69 -2.12 -13.47
N THR A 18 -1.82 -2.94 -12.89
CA THR A 18 -1.00 -3.81 -13.72
C THR A 18 -1.88 -4.85 -14.42
N LEU A 19 -1.56 -5.21 -15.66
CA LEU A 19 -2.30 -6.24 -16.40
C LEU A 19 -2.35 -7.56 -15.63
N LYS A 20 -1.29 -7.90 -14.91
CA LYS A 20 -1.24 -9.09 -14.05
C LYS A 20 -2.26 -9.01 -12.92
N ALA A 21 -2.37 -7.86 -12.23
CA ALA A 21 -3.34 -7.67 -11.16
C ALA A 21 -4.77 -7.79 -11.69
N TYR A 22 -5.05 -7.15 -12.83
CA TYR A 22 -6.34 -7.22 -13.50
C TYR A 22 -6.74 -8.68 -13.83
N ASN A 23 -5.86 -9.43 -14.48
CA ASN A 23 -6.12 -10.82 -14.89
C ASN A 23 -6.35 -11.71 -13.66
N VAL A 24 -5.48 -11.63 -12.66
CA VAL A 24 -5.61 -12.41 -11.42
C VAL A 24 -6.94 -12.14 -10.72
N ILE A 25 -7.35 -10.88 -10.59
CA ILE A 25 -8.64 -10.53 -10.00
C ILE A 25 -9.80 -11.11 -10.80
N LYS A 26 -9.71 -11.09 -12.14
CA LYS A 26 -10.74 -11.66 -13.04
C LYS A 26 -10.82 -13.20 -12.93
N GLU A 27 -9.72 -13.88 -12.65
CA GLU A 27 -9.63 -15.35 -12.61
C GLU A 27 -9.96 -15.93 -11.23
N CYS A 28 -9.71 -15.20 -10.13
CA CYS A 28 -9.99 -15.69 -8.78
C CYS A 28 -11.47 -15.89 -8.50
N ASP A 29 -11.79 -16.92 -7.70
CA ASP A 29 -13.16 -17.22 -7.25
C ASP A 29 -13.63 -16.21 -6.18
N VAL A 30 -12.69 -15.81 -5.30
CA VAL A 30 -12.97 -15.02 -4.11
C VAL A 30 -12.07 -13.80 -4.06
N ILE A 31 -12.67 -12.65 -3.73
CA ILE A 31 -11.95 -11.40 -3.48
C ILE A 31 -12.14 -10.97 -2.02
N VAL A 32 -11.02 -10.75 -1.34
CA VAL A 32 -10.98 -10.27 0.05
C VAL A 32 -10.35 -8.88 0.09
N GLY A 33 -10.99 -7.92 0.74
CA GLY A 33 -10.46 -6.57 0.77
C GLY A 33 -11.13 -5.65 1.78
N TYR A 34 -10.56 -4.46 1.98
CA TYR A 34 -11.24 -3.37 2.65
C TYR A 34 -12.39 -2.85 1.75
N THR A 35 -13.53 -2.56 2.34
CA THR A 35 -14.75 -2.17 1.59
C THR A 35 -14.48 -1.13 0.51
N LYS A 36 -13.77 -0.04 0.85
CA LYS A 36 -13.46 1.01 -0.14
C LYS A 36 -12.57 0.55 -1.28
N TYR A 37 -11.71 -0.46 -1.08
CA TYR A 37 -10.87 -1.00 -2.14
C TYR A 37 -11.67 -1.89 -3.10
N LEU A 38 -12.64 -2.63 -2.57
CA LEU A 38 -13.59 -3.39 -3.39
C LEU A 38 -14.45 -2.43 -4.25
N ASP A 39 -14.89 -1.31 -3.68
CA ASP A 39 -15.66 -0.30 -4.41
C ASP A 39 -14.88 0.28 -5.61
N MET A 40 -13.54 0.45 -5.49
CA MET A 40 -12.68 0.96 -6.55
C MET A 40 -12.61 0.05 -7.78
N ILE A 41 -12.81 -1.25 -7.59
CA ILE A 41 -12.69 -2.27 -8.65
C ILE A 41 -14.00 -2.99 -8.92
N LYS A 42 -15.14 -2.43 -8.49
CA LYS A 42 -16.46 -3.07 -8.57
C LYS A 42 -16.79 -3.62 -9.97
N GLU A 43 -16.36 -2.92 -11.02
CA GLU A 43 -16.62 -3.28 -12.41
C GLU A 43 -15.99 -4.63 -12.82
N ILE A 44 -14.89 -5.02 -12.19
CA ILE A 44 -14.15 -6.24 -12.55
C ILE A 44 -14.39 -7.40 -11.58
N ILE A 45 -15.11 -7.16 -10.49
CA ILE A 45 -15.43 -8.17 -9.46
C ILE A 45 -16.91 -8.54 -9.41
N GLU A 46 -17.71 -8.06 -10.35
CA GLU A 46 -19.13 -8.37 -10.44
C GLU A 46 -19.35 -9.89 -10.57
N GLY A 47 -20.30 -10.42 -9.78
CA GLY A 47 -20.63 -11.84 -9.76
C GLY A 47 -19.66 -12.72 -8.97
N LYS A 48 -18.61 -12.16 -8.34
CA LYS A 48 -17.65 -12.90 -7.52
C LYS A 48 -18.08 -12.98 -6.06
N GLU A 49 -17.55 -13.97 -5.34
CA GLU A 49 -17.70 -14.06 -3.90
C GLU A 49 -16.80 -13.02 -3.22
N LEU A 50 -17.40 -12.10 -2.46
CA LEU A 50 -16.69 -10.95 -1.87
C LEU A 50 -16.71 -11.03 -0.35
N TYR A 51 -15.55 -10.81 0.27
CA TYR A 51 -15.41 -10.64 1.70
C TYR A 51 -14.82 -9.27 2.00
N SER A 52 -15.63 -8.42 2.61
CA SER A 52 -15.20 -7.09 3.05
C SER A 52 -15.02 -7.06 4.57
N THR A 53 -13.97 -6.38 5.02
CA THR A 53 -13.77 -6.08 6.43
C THR A 53 -13.59 -4.58 6.63
N GLY A 54 -13.86 -4.12 7.85
CA GLY A 54 -13.65 -2.73 8.23
C GLY A 54 -12.17 -2.33 8.26
N MET A 55 -11.93 -1.05 8.50
CA MET A 55 -10.60 -0.51 8.78
C MET A 55 -10.07 -1.10 10.10
N ARG A 56 -8.77 -1.35 10.21
CA ARG A 56 -8.08 -1.95 11.38
C ARG A 56 -8.37 -3.44 11.62
N SER A 57 -8.83 -4.15 10.60
CA SER A 57 -9.01 -5.61 10.63
C SER A 57 -8.05 -6.30 9.65
N GLU A 58 -6.81 -5.80 9.54
CA GLU A 58 -5.82 -6.31 8.59
C GLU A 58 -5.49 -7.77 8.88
N GLU A 59 -5.21 -8.12 10.14
CA GLU A 59 -4.88 -9.48 10.54
C GLU A 59 -6.06 -10.44 10.32
N GLU A 60 -7.27 -10.05 10.73
CA GLU A 60 -8.49 -10.84 10.52
C GLU A 60 -8.72 -11.10 9.02
N ARG A 61 -8.52 -10.07 8.18
CA ARG A 61 -8.64 -10.15 6.73
C ARG A 61 -7.63 -11.12 6.14
N CYS A 62 -6.36 -11.06 6.58
CA CYS A 62 -5.32 -11.98 6.15
C CYS A 62 -5.63 -13.42 6.56
N ARG A 63 -6.03 -13.68 7.81
CA ARG A 63 -6.41 -15.01 8.29
C ARG A 63 -7.60 -15.58 7.52
N LEU A 64 -8.59 -14.75 7.22
CA LEU A 64 -9.73 -15.14 6.40
C LEU A 64 -9.29 -15.54 4.97
N ALA A 65 -8.45 -14.74 4.33
CA ALA A 65 -7.94 -15.05 2.99
C ALA A 65 -7.14 -16.36 2.97
N ILE A 66 -6.27 -16.61 3.94
CA ILE A 66 -5.52 -17.86 4.10
C ILE A 66 -6.46 -19.05 4.28
N LYS A 67 -7.50 -18.90 5.12
CA LYS A 67 -8.51 -19.94 5.34
C LYS A 67 -9.25 -20.29 4.06
N LEU A 68 -9.75 -19.30 3.33
CA LEU A 68 -10.49 -19.50 2.07
C LEU A 68 -9.62 -20.11 0.96
N ALA A 69 -8.33 -19.76 0.94
CA ALA A 69 -7.37 -20.30 -0.03
C ALA A 69 -7.08 -21.80 0.14
N LYS A 70 -7.59 -22.46 1.19
CA LYS A 70 -7.51 -23.91 1.31
C LYS A 70 -8.35 -24.64 0.23
N GLU A 71 -9.41 -24.00 -0.24
CA GLU A 71 -10.40 -24.60 -1.15
C GLU A 71 -10.57 -23.84 -2.47
N LYS A 72 -10.36 -22.52 -2.49
CA LYS A 72 -10.63 -21.63 -3.63
C LYS A 72 -9.39 -20.81 -3.99
N ASP A 73 -9.34 -20.33 -5.23
CA ASP A 73 -8.35 -19.33 -5.62
C ASP A 73 -8.82 -17.94 -5.11
N VAL A 74 -8.00 -17.33 -4.27
CA VAL A 74 -8.35 -16.11 -3.50
C VAL A 74 -7.42 -14.98 -3.89
N ALA A 75 -7.97 -13.80 -4.16
CA ALA A 75 -7.21 -12.56 -4.21
C ALA A 75 -7.51 -11.69 -2.98
N ILE A 76 -6.49 -11.43 -2.16
CA ILE A 76 -6.56 -10.37 -1.13
C ILE A 76 -5.96 -9.11 -1.73
N ILE A 77 -6.74 -8.02 -1.72
CA ILE A 77 -6.38 -6.76 -2.39
C ILE A 77 -5.97 -5.65 -1.43
N SER A 78 -5.01 -4.83 -1.85
CA SER A 78 -4.65 -3.56 -1.22
C SER A 78 -4.42 -2.49 -2.28
N THR A 79 -4.65 -1.22 -1.95
CA THR A 79 -4.28 -0.10 -2.82
C THR A 79 -2.76 0.03 -2.92
N GLY A 80 -2.28 0.63 -3.99
CA GLY A 80 -0.86 0.76 -4.26
C GLY A 80 -0.22 -0.58 -4.61
N ASP A 81 0.92 -0.84 -4.02
CA ASP A 81 1.68 -2.09 -4.15
C ASP A 81 1.45 -3.02 -2.95
N ALA A 82 1.38 -4.31 -3.20
CA ALA A 82 1.15 -5.31 -2.16
C ALA A 82 2.30 -5.42 -1.15
N GLY A 83 3.53 -5.12 -1.56
CA GLY A 83 4.74 -5.21 -0.73
C GLY A 83 5.17 -3.88 -0.09
N ILE A 84 4.65 -2.73 -0.57
CA ILE A 84 5.00 -1.41 -0.03
C ILE A 84 3.87 -0.93 0.90
N TYR A 85 4.03 -1.20 2.19
CA TYR A 85 3.00 -0.93 3.23
C TYR A 85 1.64 -1.56 2.92
N GLY A 86 1.64 -2.65 2.15
CA GLY A 86 0.48 -3.46 1.78
C GLY A 86 0.37 -4.74 2.62
N MET A 87 -0.46 -5.69 2.16
CA MET A 87 -0.77 -6.90 2.91
C MET A 87 0.26 -8.03 2.76
N ALA A 88 1.25 -7.91 1.85
CA ALA A 88 2.14 -9.03 1.53
C ALA A 88 2.98 -9.49 2.73
N GLY A 89 3.57 -8.57 3.48
CA GLY A 89 4.37 -8.91 4.66
C GLY A 89 3.55 -9.66 5.70
N LEU A 90 2.35 -9.16 6.01
CA LEU A 90 1.48 -9.77 7.01
C LEU A 90 0.96 -11.16 6.57
N ILE A 91 0.63 -11.36 5.31
CA ILE A 91 0.26 -12.69 4.78
C ILE A 91 1.42 -13.68 4.95
N LEU A 92 2.63 -13.29 4.57
CA LEU A 92 3.80 -14.16 4.68
C LEU A 92 4.14 -14.49 6.14
N GLU A 93 3.95 -13.55 7.07
CA GLU A 93 4.16 -13.75 8.51
C GLU A 93 3.11 -14.70 9.12
N LEU A 94 1.87 -14.66 8.66
CA LEU A 94 0.78 -15.48 9.17
C LEU A 94 0.70 -16.89 8.55
N CYS A 95 1.31 -17.10 7.38
CA CYS A 95 1.36 -18.40 6.71
C CYS A 95 2.41 -19.31 7.32
N ASN A 96 2.12 -20.61 7.38
CA ASN A 96 3.13 -21.64 7.64
C ASN A 96 3.93 -21.95 6.35
N GLU A 97 5.01 -22.75 6.48
CA GLU A 97 5.91 -23.10 5.36
C GLU A 97 5.20 -23.75 4.16
N GLU A 98 4.17 -24.55 4.38
CA GLU A 98 3.43 -25.21 3.30
C GLU A 98 2.44 -24.24 2.63
N GLU A 99 1.85 -23.33 3.39
CA GLU A 99 0.93 -22.31 2.86
C GLU A 99 1.67 -21.28 2.00
N ILE A 100 2.87 -20.86 2.42
CA ILE A 100 3.72 -19.90 1.67
C ILE A 100 3.99 -20.35 0.24
N LYS A 101 4.16 -21.64 -0.02
CA LYS A 101 4.39 -22.19 -1.38
C LYS A 101 3.26 -21.87 -2.37
N ASN A 102 2.08 -21.54 -1.86
CA ASN A 102 0.92 -21.20 -2.66
C ASN A 102 0.60 -19.71 -2.67
N VAL A 103 1.38 -18.88 -1.96
CA VAL A 103 1.23 -17.42 -1.98
C VAL A 103 1.91 -16.84 -3.21
N VAL A 104 1.19 -15.97 -3.92
CA VAL A 104 1.69 -15.24 -5.08
C VAL A 104 1.54 -13.75 -4.84
N ILE A 105 2.65 -13.04 -4.77
CA ILE A 105 2.62 -11.58 -4.66
C ILE A 105 2.49 -10.98 -6.06
N VAL A 106 1.49 -10.12 -6.23
CA VAL A 106 1.22 -9.42 -7.48
C VAL A 106 1.45 -7.92 -7.27
N PRO A 107 2.48 -7.34 -7.90
CA PRO A 107 2.83 -5.95 -7.69
C PRO A 107 1.76 -5.00 -8.26
N GLY A 108 1.66 -3.83 -7.64
CA GLY A 108 0.85 -2.72 -8.12
C GLY A 108 1.67 -1.42 -8.20
N ILE A 109 1.11 -0.38 -8.80
CA ILE A 109 1.73 0.94 -8.84
C ILE A 109 1.57 1.57 -7.45
N THR A 110 2.68 1.74 -6.74
CA THR A 110 2.69 2.36 -5.41
C THR A 110 2.33 3.85 -5.46
N ALA A 111 1.85 4.39 -4.36
CA ALA A 111 1.43 5.79 -4.26
C ALA A 111 2.54 6.80 -4.60
N SER A 112 3.81 6.51 -4.25
CA SER A 112 4.93 7.38 -4.59
C SER A 112 5.12 7.50 -6.11
N SER A 113 5.08 6.39 -6.85
CA SER A 113 5.19 6.41 -8.32
C SER A 113 4.02 7.11 -8.97
N ALA A 114 2.79 6.83 -8.49
CA ALA A 114 1.59 7.47 -9.01
C ALA A 114 1.58 8.99 -8.75
N ALA A 115 1.92 9.41 -7.53
CA ALA A 115 2.05 10.83 -7.21
C ALA A 115 3.20 11.49 -7.99
N GLY A 116 4.33 10.81 -8.13
CA GLY A 116 5.49 11.27 -8.89
C GLY A 116 5.13 11.61 -10.34
N SER A 117 4.33 10.80 -11.00
CA SER A 117 3.90 11.05 -12.39
C SER A 117 3.05 12.32 -12.54
N ILE A 118 2.35 12.72 -11.49
CA ILE A 118 1.49 13.93 -11.49
C ILE A 118 2.30 15.21 -11.25
N VAL A 119 3.36 15.11 -10.42
CA VAL A 119 4.12 16.27 -9.97
C VAL A 119 5.44 16.48 -10.74
N GLY A 120 5.59 15.88 -11.91
CA GLY A 120 6.75 16.11 -12.79
C GLY A 120 7.91 15.13 -12.58
N ALA A 121 7.61 13.89 -12.19
CA ALA A 121 8.56 12.78 -12.08
C ALA A 121 9.78 13.07 -11.16
N PRO A 122 9.59 13.52 -9.91
CA PRO A 122 10.68 13.86 -9.01
C PRO A 122 11.56 12.67 -8.60
N LEU A 123 11.09 11.42 -8.81
CA LEU A 123 11.73 10.18 -8.35
C LEU A 123 12.90 9.69 -9.23
N MET A 124 13.42 10.52 -10.12
CA MET A 124 14.53 10.16 -11.00
C MET A 124 15.88 10.02 -10.29
N HIS A 125 16.02 10.53 -9.08
CA HIS A 125 17.19 10.40 -8.23
C HIS A 125 16.93 9.46 -7.06
N ASP A 126 17.91 9.30 -6.15
CA ASP A 126 17.79 8.48 -4.97
C ASP A 126 16.56 8.88 -4.16
N ASN A 127 15.73 7.90 -3.85
CA ASN A 127 14.46 8.13 -3.19
C ASN A 127 14.17 7.06 -2.14
N CYS A 128 13.34 7.41 -1.16
CA CYS A 128 12.92 6.50 -0.11
C CYS A 128 11.44 6.68 0.24
N ASN A 129 10.83 5.59 0.69
CA ASN A 129 9.48 5.56 1.24
C ASN A 129 9.57 5.45 2.75
N ILE A 130 8.94 6.37 3.49
CA ILE A 130 8.89 6.36 4.95
C ILE A 130 7.42 6.41 5.40
N SER A 131 6.99 5.40 6.16
CA SER A 131 5.66 5.42 6.77
C SER A 131 5.68 6.19 8.08
N LEU A 132 4.73 7.11 8.25
CA LEU A 132 4.50 7.84 9.50
C LEU A 132 3.55 7.07 10.45
N SER A 133 3.30 5.79 10.19
CA SER A 133 2.51 4.95 11.10
C SER A 133 3.40 4.43 12.22
N ASP A 134 3.01 4.73 13.46
CA ASP A 134 3.68 4.32 14.70
C ASP A 134 3.12 3.02 15.30
N LEU A 135 2.35 2.26 14.53
CA LEU A 135 1.76 1.00 14.99
C LEU A 135 2.81 -0.09 15.22
N MET A 136 3.85 -0.13 14.36
CA MET A 136 4.90 -1.16 14.38
C MET A 136 6.29 -0.58 14.63
N THR A 137 6.44 0.75 14.57
CA THR A 137 7.73 1.43 14.70
C THR A 137 7.55 2.63 15.63
N PRO A 138 8.36 2.78 16.69
CA PRO A 138 8.32 3.96 17.57
C PRO A 138 8.48 5.26 16.77
N TYR A 139 7.74 6.31 17.18
CA TYR A 139 7.75 7.56 16.43
C TYR A 139 9.13 8.24 16.38
N ASP A 140 9.93 8.09 17.43
CA ASP A 140 11.29 8.64 17.45
C ASP A 140 12.18 8.01 16.40
N GLU A 141 12.07 6.71 16.14
CA GLU A 141 12.77 6.04 15.04
C GLU A 141 12.29 6.53 13.66
N ILE A 142 11.00 6.83 13.53
CA ILE A 142 10.45 7.40 12.28
C ILE A 142 11.07 8.77 12.02
N LYS A 143 11.17 9.63 13.04
CA LYS A 143 11.83 10.95 12.94
C LYS A 143 13.31 10.83 12.56
N GLU A 144 14.02 9.88 13.17
CA GLU A 144 15.42 9.60 12.86
C GLU A 144 15.61 9.19 11.39
N ARG A 145 14.73 8.30 10.87
CA ARG A 145 14.75 7.91 9.45
C ARG A 145 14.50 9.10 8.53
N VAL A 146 13.60 10.00 8.88
CA VAL A 146 13.32 11.23 8.13
C VAL A 146 14.53 12.16 8.14
N ASP A 147 15.17 12.32 9.29
CA ASP A 147 16.38 13.15 9.45
C ASP A 147 17.53 12.65 8.59
N PHE A 148 17.87 11.36 8.65
CA PHE A 148 18.91 10.76 7.83
C PHE A 148 18.63 10.88 6.34
N ALA A 149 17.39 10.62 5.92
CA ALA A 149 17.01 10.75 4.52
C ALA A 149 17.10 12.19 4.02
N ALA A 150 16.68 13.16 4.84
CA ALA A 150 16.75 14.57 4.50
C ALA A 150 18.20 15.08 4.43
N LYS A 151 19.04 14.68 5.39
CA LYS A 151 20.48 15.01 5.45
C LYS A 151 21.25 14.46 4.25
N SER A 152 20.86 13.28 3.74
CA SER A 152 21.48 12.62 2.59
C SER A 152 20.86 13.05 1.24
N ASP A 153 20.02 14.06 1.22
CA ASP A 153 19.33 14.61 0.03
C ASP A 153 18.45 13.62 -0.74
N PHE A 154 17.94 12.58 -0.09
CA PHE A 154 16.96 11.67 -0.69
C PHE A 154 15.65 12.39 -1.02
N ILE A 155 15.01 12.00 -2.11
CA ILE A 155 13.61 12.34 -2.35
C ILE A 155 12.74 11.47 -1.44
N ILE A 156 11.97 12.10 -0.53
CA ILE A 156 11.25 11.42 0.52
C ILE A 156 9.77 11.34 0.20
N SER A 157 9.23 10.12 0.11
CA SER A 157 7.80 9.86 0.01
C SER A 157 7.25 9.47 1.38
N LEU A 158 6.42 10.33 1.98
CA LEU A 158 5.82 10.10 3.28
C LEU A 158 4.49 9.37 3.14
N TYR A 159 4.42 8.12 3.64
CA TYR A 159 3.23 7.28 3.66
C TYR A 159 2.49 7.40 4.99
N ASN A 160 1.18 7.12 4.98
CA ASN A 160 0.31 7.15 6.15
C ASN A 160 0.43 8.47 6.95
N PRO A 161 0.38 9.65 6.29
CA PRO A 161 0.77 10.92 6.87
C PRO A 161 -0.15 11.42 7.99
N LYS A 162 -1.40 10.93 8.04
CA LYS A 162 -2.40 11.38 9.03
C LYS A 162 -3.28 10.24 9.52
N SER A 163 -3.59 10.28 10.82
CA SER A 163 -4.70 9.56 11.45
C SER A 163 -5.31 10.44 12.55
N LYS A 164 -6.45 10.01 13.10
CA LYS A 164 -7.08 10.74 14.23
C LYS A 164 -6.14 10.89 15.44
N GLY A 165 -5.31 9.89 15.70
CA GLY A 165 -4.32 9.90 16.80
C GLY A 165 -3.01 10.62 16.47
N ARG A 166 -2.75 10.99 15.21
CA ARG A 166 -1.46 11.50 14.72
C ARG A 166 -1.64 12.71 13.79
N PRO A 167 -2.32 13.79 14.20
CA PRO A 167 -2.60 14.91 13.31
C PRO A 167 -1.36 15.78 13.00
N HIS A 168 -0.32 15.72 13.83
CA HIS A 168 0.85 16.60 13.80
C HIS A 168 2.11 15.94 13.18
N TYR A 169 2.18 14.61 13.05
CA TYR A 169 3.37 13.90 12.57
C TYR A 169 3.89 14.39 11.22
N LEU A 170 2.98 14.62 10.27
CA LEU A 170 3.39 15.16 8.96
C LEU A 170 4.10 16.50 9.07
N LYS A 171 3.56 17.42 9.89
CA LYS A 171 4.14 18.74 10.09
C LYS A 171 5.54 18.65 10.71
N GLU A 172 5.69 17.86 11.76
CA GLU A 172 6.98 17.66 12.44
C GLU A 172 8.03 17.07 11.50
N CYS A 173 7.67 16.08 10.68
CA CYS A 173 8.58 15.51 9.67
C CYS A 173 8.97 16.53 8.60
N ILE A 174 8.04 17.37 8.15
CA ILE A 174 8.35 18.48 7.21
C ILE A 174 9.29 19.48 7.87
N ASP A 175 9.10 19.82 9.14
CA ASP A 175 9.96 20.74 9.87
C ASP A 175 11.41 20.16 10.01
N ILE A 176 11.58 18.85 10.17
CA ILE A 176 12.88 18.18 10.13
C ILE A 176 13.51 18.31 8.74
N ILE A 177 12.78 18.00 7.67
CA ILE A 177 13.27 18.08 6.29
C ILE A 177 13.75 19.49 5.95
N ARG A 178 13.02 20.51 6.40
CA ARG A 178 13.33 21.93 6.16
C ARG A 178 14.65 22.41 6.79
N GLN A 179 15.20 21.69 7.76
CA GLN A 179 16.51 22.02 8.34
C GLN A 179 17.66 21.82 7.33
N TYR A 180 17.46 20.93 6.34
CA TYR A 180 18.46 20.53 5.35
C TYR A 180 18.17 21.09 3.95
N ARG A 181 16.99 21.65 3.70
CA ARG A 181 16.56 22.08 2.37
C ARG A 181 15.99 23.49 2.39
N ASP A 182 16.48 24.32 1.45
CA ASP A 182 15.88 25.62 1.21
C ASP A 182 14.42 25.47 0.74
N SER A 183 13.57 26.40 1.21
CA SER A 183 12.13 26.45 0.87
C SER A 183 11.84 26.61 -0.64
N LYS A 184 12.87 26.85 -1.45
CA LYS A 184 12.80 26.93 -2.92
C LYS A 184 12.89 25.58 -3.64
N LYS A 185 13.32 24.49 -2.96
CA LYS A 185 13.19 23.12 -3.48
C LYS A 185 11.75 22.67 -3.24
N THR A 186 11.02 22.48 -4.29
CA THR A 186 9.57 22.25 -4.40
C THR A 186 9.06 21.17 -3.43
N GLU A 187 8.27 21.57 -2.46
CA GLU A 187 7.38 20.65 -1.73
C GLU A 187 6.15 20.43 -2.60
N SER A 188 6.07 19.30 -3.28
CA SER A 188 4.83 18.87 -3.92
C SER A 188 4.04 17.97 -2.97
N SER A 189 2.99 18.50 -2.38
CA SER A 189 2.01 17.70 -1.66
C SER A 189 1.05 17.05 -2.67
N GLY A 190 1.54 16.00 -3.34
CA GLY A 190 0.68 15.13 -4.12
C GLY A 190 -0.13 14.24 -3.18
N THR A 191 -1.30 14.70 -2.77
CA THR A 191 -2.34 13.78 -2.31
C THR A 191 -2.87 13.12 -3.57
N ALA A 192 -2.54 11.86 -3.81
CA ALA A 192 -3.32 11.04 -4.72
C ALA A 192 -4.73 10.96 -4.13
N ARG A 193 -5.60 11.87 -4.52
CA ARG A 193 -7.03 11.77 -4.22
C ARG A 193 -7.55 10.68 -5.14
N TYR A 194 -7.87 9.56 -4.53
CA TYR A 194 -8.61 8.50 -5.19
C TYR A 194 -9.97 9.03 -5.63
N GLY A 195 -10.16 9.11 -6.95
CA GLY A 195 -11.46 9.19 -7.59
C GLY A 195 -12.13 10.57 -7.60
N HIS A 196 -12.20 11.13 -8.78
CA HIS A 196 -13.43 11.73 -9.31
C HIS A 196 -13.82 10.98 -10.56
#